data_7bd29b9b7fb1e1afce43dcd8851a5161
#
_entry.id   7bd29b9b7fb1e1afce43dcd8851a5161
#
_cell.length_a   1.000
_cell.length_b   1.000
_cell.length_c   1.000
_cell.angle_alpha   90.00
_cell.angle_beta   90.00
_cell.angle_gamma   90.00
#
_symmetry.space_group_name_H-M   'P 1'
#
loop_
_entity.id
_entity.type
_entity.pdbx_description
1 polymer ?
#
loop_
_entity_poly.entity_id
_entity_poly.type
_entity_poly.pdbx_seq_one_letter_code
_entity_poly.pdbx_strand_id
1 'polypeptide(L)'
;MMEGITVLRLLNRGNAPQGEKYILTQPNMYARGILFGKMKYELGDHVIVQCSELDLIADVEFKTKGYFSGTYNAIGGTIKRESTGDVLYELSGMWSAEMYITDVVTKQRTLLYDAKAQKPTPPLVRPLEEQSERESQKLWYNTVQAVIARDHERATDEKTAIENMQREEAAKRAADGVDFKPRYFRAVNVRPGAPEEGEEKLDWILNREM
;
A
#
# COMPACT_ATOMS: atom_id res chain seq x y z
N MET A 1 13.72 5.34 -4.70
CA MET A 1 12.93 4.26 -4.06
C MET A 1 11.66 4.94 -3.56
N MET A 2 10.48 4.43 -3.85
CA MET A 2 9.24 4.97 -3.28
C MET A 2 8.93 4.17 -2.02
N GLU A 3 8.79 4.84 -0.89
CA GLU A 3 8.30 4.27 0.35
C GLU A 3 6.83 4.67 0.52
N GLY A 4 5.98 3.72 0.89
CA GLY A 4 4.56 3.95 1.15
C GLY A 4 4.23 3.64 2.60
N ILE A 5 3.46 4.53 3.24
CA ILE A 5 2.91 4.31 4.57
C ILE A 5 1.39 4.40 4.47
N THR A 6 0.71 3.42 5.06
CA THR A 6 -0.74 3.44 5.19
C THR A 6 -1.12 3.76 6.63
N VAL A 7 -2.02 4.70 6.82
CA VAL A 7 -2.61 5.01 8.13
C VAL A 7 -4.07 4.60 8.10
N LEU A 8 -4.44 3.66 8.96
CA LEU A 8 -5.81 3.22 9.17
C LEU A 8 -6.28 3.69 10.55
N ARG A 9 -7.46 4.30 10.62
CA ARG A 9 -8.07 4.69 11.89
C ARG A 9 -9.46 4.04 12.03
N LEU A 10 -9.65 3.26 13.07
CA LEU A 10 -10.92 2.61 13.41
C LEU A 10 -11.65 3.48 14.44
N LEU A 11 -12.53 4.34 13.97
CA LEU A 11 -13.14 5.42 14.78
C LEU A 11 -14.04 4.93 15.93
N ASN A 12 -14.67 3.77 15.77
CA ASN A 12 -15.65 3.25 16.74
C ASN A 12 -15.12 2.02 17.50
N ARG A 13 -13.80 1.90 17.61
CA ARG A 13 -13.16 0.76 18.24
C ARG A 13 -12.17 1.22 19.30
N GLY A 14 -12.07 0.43 20.39
CA GLY A 14 -11.20 0.73 21.52
C GLY A 14 -11.80 1.74 22.51
N ASN A 15 -11.04 2.04 23.55
CA ASN A 15 -11.43 2.98 24.60
C ASN A 15 -10.94 4.43 24.35
N ALA A 16 -10.21 4.64 23.27
CA ALA A 16 -9.69 5.97 22.93
C ALA A 16 -10.78 6.80 22.23
N PRO A 17 -10.99 8.07 22.65
CA PRO A 17 -11.98 8.96 22.03
C PRO A 17 -11.79 9.16 20.53
N GLN A 18 -10.56 8.95 20.04
CA GLN A 18 -10.19 9.11 18.63
C GLN A 18 -10.12 7.77 17.86
N GLY A 19 -10.49 6.64 18.50
CA GLY A 19 -10.37 5.29 17.95
C GLY A 19 -8.95 4.76 17.96
N GLU A 20 -8.77 3.58 17.37
CA GLU A 20 -7.46 2.92 17.23
C GLU A 20 -6.78 3.37 15.93
N LYS A 21 -5.52 3.80 16.01
CA LYS A 21 -4.71 4.19 14.86
C LYS A 21 -3.68 3.11 14.56
N TYR A 22 -3.68 2.64 13.33
CA TYR A 22 -2.70 1.68 12.81
C TYR A 22 -1.83 2.34 11.76
N ILE A 23 -0.52 2.17 11.88
CA ILE A 23 0.48 2.62 10.90
C ILE A 23 1.07 1.37 10.25
N LEU A 24 1.00 1.29 8.92
CA LEU A 24 1.46 0.15 8.16
C LEU A 24 2.51 0.58 7.14
N THR A 25 3.65 -0.11 7.11
CA THR A 25 4.59 -0.01 5.99
C THR A 25 4.13 -0.93 4.84
N GLN A 26 4.80 -0.87 3.69
CA GLN A 26 4.47 -1.68 2.52
C GLN A 26 5.60 -2.65 2.21
N PRO A 27 5.28 -3.87 1.73
CA PRO A 27 6.30 -4.78 1.26
C PRO A 27 6.93 -4.28 -0.04
N ASN A 28 8.16 -4.69 -0.33
CA ASN A 28 8.75 -4.47 -1.63
C ASN A 28 8.15 -5.42 -2.67
N MET A 29 8.03 -4.94 -3.91
CA MET A 29 7.60 -5.75 -5.04
C MET A 29 8.78 -6.01 -5.97
N TYR A 30 9.01 -7.28 -6.26
CA TYR A 30 10.07 -7.75 -7.15
C TYR A 30 9.49 -8.33 -8.43
N ALA A 31 9.98 -7.86 -9.59
CA ALA A 31 9.70 -8.47 -10.88
C ALA A 31 10.88 -9.38 -11.27
N ARG A 32 10.60 -10.65 -11.53
CA ARG A 32 11.60 -11.66 -11.92
C ARG A 32 11.26 -12.26 -13.30
N GLY A 33 12.27 -12.79 -13.98
CA GLY A 33 12.09 -13.43 -15.29
C GLY A 33 11.83 -12.45 -16.45
N ILE A 34 12.28 -11.19 -16.32
CA ILE A 34 12.08 -10.14 -17.31
C ILE A 34 12.86 -10.45 -18.59
N LEU A 35 14.10 -10.92 -18.47
CA LEU A 35 14.99 -11.19 -19.61
C LEU A 35 14.86 -12.63 -20.13
N PHE A 36 14.65 -13.59 -19.22
CA PHE A 36 14.57 -15.00 -19.55
C PHE A 36 13.47 -15.67 -18.75
N GLY A 37 12.59 -16.41 -19.42
CA GLY A 37 11.52 -17.18 -18.79
C GLY A 37 10.19 -16.45 -18.71
N LYS A 38 9.36 -16.83 -17.72
CA LYS A 38 8.05 -16.23 -17.50
C LYS A 38 8.14 -15.15 -16.44
N MET A 39 7.70 -13.94 -16.76
CA MET A 39 7.65 -12.84 -15.82
C MET A 39 6.76 -13.18 -14.63
N LYS A 40 7.25 -12.92 -13.42
CA LYS A 40 6.56 -13.12 -12.16
C LYS A 40 6.77 -11.91 -11.25
N TYR A 41 5.78 -11.62 -10.45
CA TYR A 41 5.85 -10.62 -9.38
C TYR A 41 5.81 -11.33 -8.03
N GLU A 42 6.67 -10.93 -7.12
CA GLU A 42 6.73 -11.43 -5.73
C GLU A 42 6.75 -10.24 -4.79
N LEU A 43 6.03 -10.36 -3.68
CA LEU A 43 6.20 -9.46 -2.54
C LEU A 43 7.31 -10.02 -1.65
N GLY A 44 8.11 -9.13 -1.09
CA GLY A 44 9.23 -9.51 -0.22
C GLY A 44 9.49 -8.46 0.85
N ASP A 45 10.38 -8.83 1.75
CA ASP A 45 10.82 -8.04 2.89
C ASP A 45 9.76 -7.88 3.99
N HIS A 46 10.03 -7.02 4.96
CA HIS A 46 9.25 -6.85 6.17
C HIS A 46 8.21 -5.75 6.06
N VAL A 47 7.04 -6.02 6.60
CA VAL A 47 5.97 -5.04 6.81
C VAL A 47 5.75 -4.88 8.30
N ILE A 48 5.80 -3.65 8.77
CA ILE A 48 5.50 -3.32 10.15
C ILE A 48 4.06 -2.82 10.24
N VAL A 49 3.31 -3.33 11.19
CA VAL A 49 1.98 -2.83 11.56
C VAL A 49 2.02 -2.45 13.03
N GLN A 50 1.87 -1.17 13.31
CA GLN A 50 1.99 -0.60 14.66
C GLN A 50 0.67 0.01 15.11
N CYS A 51 0.30 -0.25 16.37
CA CYS A 51 -0.82 0.40 17.06
C CYS A 51 -0.37 0.73 18.48
N SER A 52 0.15 1.93 18.68
CA SER A 52 0.69 2.37 19.99
C SER A 52 -0.39 2.49 21.05
N GLU A 53 -1.65 2.77 20.67
CA GLU A 53 -2.77 2.80 21.62
C GLU A 53 -3.05 1.44 22.26
N LEU A 54 -2.69 0.36 21.59
CA LEU A 54 -2.81 -1.02 22.10
C LEU A 54 -1.48 -1.58 22.59
N ASP A 55 -0.40 -0.82 22.50
CA ASP A 55 0.95 -1.27 22.80
C ASP A 55 1.33 -2.54 21.99
N LEU A 56 0.98 -2.55 20.69
CA LEU A 56 1.19 -3.68 19.80
C LEU A 56 1.96 -3.30 18.53
N ILE A 57 2.90 -4.15 18.19
CA ILE A 57 3.63 -4.08 16.93
C ILE A 57 3.70 -5.47 16.30
N ALA A 58 3.35 -5.56 15.01
CA ALA A 58 3.54 -6.76 14.20
C ALA A 58 4.66 -6.54 13.20
N ASP A 59 5.56 -7.51 13.11
CA ASP A 59 6.58 -7.60 12.08
C ASP A 59 6.28 -8.82 11.21
N VAL A 60 5.91 -8.57 9.95
CA VAL A 60 5.47 -9.58 8.99
C VAL A 60 6.45 -9.65 7.84
N GLU A 61 7.17 -10.76 7.74
CA GLU A 61 8.06 -11.06 6.63
C GLU A 61 7.27 -11.67 5.45
N PHE A 62 7.35 -11.03 4.29
CA PHE A 62 6.92 -11.58 3.02
C PHE A 62 8.08 -12.34 2.40
N LYS A 63 7.95 -13.67 2.32
CA LYS A 63 9.04 -14.56 1.91
C LYS A 63 9.05 -14.74 0.40
N THR A 64 10.11 -14.26 -0.26
CA THR A 64 10.33 -14.56 -1.67
C THR A 64 10.77 -16.01 -1.82
N LYS A 65 10.33 -16.66 -2.90
CA LYS A 65 10.74 -18.04 -3.19
C LYS A 65 12.20 -18.10 -3.61
N GLY A 66 13.01 -18.88 -2.89
CA GLY A 66 14.38 -19.19 -3.29
C GLY A 66 14.44 -20.10 -4.52
N TYR A 67 15.64 -20.24 -5.10
CA TYR A 67 15.86 -21.06 -6.29
C TYR A 67 15.59 -22.55 -6.06
N PHE A 68 15.93 -23.08 -4.88
CA PHE A 68 15.87 -24.50 -4.56
C PHE A 68 14.82 -24.87 -3.51
N SER A 69 14.28 -23.90 -2.79
CA SER A 69 13.33 -24.15 -1.70
C SER A 69 12.38 -22.97 -1.49
N GLY A 70 11.32 -23.21 -0.73
CA GLY A 70 10.35 -22.21 -0.36
C GLY A 70 9.05 -22.30 -1.14
N THR A 71 8.00 -21.71 -0.57
CA THR A 71 6.65 -21.65 -1.12
C THR A 71 6.40 -20.23 -1.60
N TYR A 72 5.76 -20.06 -2.77
CA TYR A 72 5.32 -18.75 -3.23
C TYR A 72 4.31 -18.13 -2.26
N ASN A 73 4.41 -16.83 -2.09
CA ASN A 73 3.47 -16.03 -1.30
C ASN A 73 3.44 -16.39 0.20
N ALA A 74 4.49 -17.08 0.69
CA ALA A 74 4.58 -17.42 2.10
C ALA A 74 4.81 -16.14 2.95
N ILE A 75 4.23 -16.14 4.14
CA ILE A 75 4.49 -15.15 5.17
C ILE A 75 4.94 -15.83 6.46
N GLY A 76 5.62 -15.06 7.29
CA GLY A 76 5.92 -15.38 8.67
C GLY A 76 6.01 -14.10 9.46
N GLY A 77 6.05 -14.19 10.76
CA GLY A 77 6.22 -12.99 11.56
C GLY A 77 5.79 -13.16 13.00
N THR A 78 5.80 -12.07 13.74
CA THR A 78 5.41 -12.04 15.15
C THR A 78 4.59 -10.80 15.47
N ILE A 79 3.72 -10.92 16.46
CA ILE A 79 3.08 -9.79 17.12
C ILE A 79 3.67 -9.68 18.52
N LYS A 80 4.14 -8.50 18.85
CA LYS A 80 4.85 -8.22 20.10
C LYS A 80 4.15 -7.10 20.86
N ARG A 81 4.37 -7.07 22.16
CA ARG A 81 4.15 -5.87 22.96
C ARG A 81 5.23 -4.85 22.61
N GLU A 82 4.84 -3.66 22.17
CA GLU A 82 5.78 -2.63 21.69
C GLU A 82 6.72 -2.17 22.82
N SER A 83 6.15 -1.94 24.02
CA SER A 83 6.90 -1.42 25.17
C SER A 83 7.91 -2.39 25.76
N THR A 84 7.69 -3.72 25.68
CA THR A 84 8.55 -4.73 26.31
C THR A 84 9.29 -5.60 25.31
N GLY A 85 8.82 -5.70 24.06
CA GLY A 85 9.34 -6.59 23.05
C GLY A 85 8.89 -8.07 23.22
N ASP A 86 8.02 -8.35 24.19
CA ASP A 86 7.51 -9.70 24.42
C ASP A 86 6.71 -10.20 23.24
N VAL A 87 7.06 -11.37 22.72
CA VAL A 87 6.30 -12.00 21.63
C VAL A 87 5.00 -12.58 22.21
N LEU A 88 3.88 -12.16 21.67
CA LEU A 88 2.55 -12.62 22.05
C LEU A 88 2.03 -13.69 21.09
N TYR A 89 2.26 -13.48 19.80
CA TYR A 89 1.78 -14.38 18.75
C TYR A 89 2.81 -14.57 17.64
N GLU A 90 2.73 -15.73 16.99
CA GLU A 90 3.44 -16.04 15.75
C GLU A 90 2.47 -16.03 14.57
N LEU A 91 2.90 -15.49 13.44
CA LEU A 91 2.16 -15.44 12.18
C LEU A 91 2.77 -16.39 11.17
N SER A 92 1.92 -17.09 10.40
CA SER A 92 2.37 -18.03 9.37
C SER A 92 1.33 -18.22 8.28
N GLY A 93 1.73 -18.82 7.16
CA GLY A 93 0.82 -19.16 6.06
C GLY A 93 1.18 -18.50 4.76
N MET A 94 0.17 -18.18 3.95
CA MET A 94 0.31 -17.56 2.64
C MET A 94 -0.63 -16.35 2.52
N TRP A 95 -0.10 -15.16 2.18
CA TRP A 95 -0.91 -13.96 2.04
C TRP A 95 -1.99 -14.06 0.93
N SER A 96 -1.80 -14.98 -0.04
CA SER A 96 -2.76 -15.25 -1.12
C SER A 96 -3.72 -16.41 -0.84
N ALA A 97 -3.70 -16.98 0.37
CA ALA A 97 -4.55 -18.10 0.78
C ALA A 97 -4.84 -18.01 2.30
N GLU A 98 -4.55 -19.03 3.07
CA GLU A 98 -4.79 -19.09 4.50
C GLU A 98 -3.62 -18.50 5.28
N MET A 99 -3.92 -17.61 6.21
CA MET A 99 -3.00 -17.04 7.19
C MET A 99 -3.43 -17.45 8.59
N TYR A 100 -2.47 -17.76 9.44
CA TYR A 100 -2.69 -18.27 10.77
C TYR A 100 -1.99 -17.44 11.83
N ILE A 101 -2.60 -17.39 13.00
CA ILE A 101 -2.05 -16.83 14.22
C ILE A 101 -1.91 -17.94 15.26
N THR A 102 -0.76 -18.00 15.92
CA THR A 102 -0.46 -18.98 16.99
C THR A 102 -0.12 -18.23 18.26
N ASP A 103 -0.85 -18.45 19.32
CA ASP A 103 -0.56 -17.94 20.66
C ASP A 103 0.72 -18.59 21.19
N VAL A 104 1.71 -17.81 21.64
CA VAL A 104 3.02 -18.34 22.03
C VAL A 104 2.97 -19.08 23.38
N VAL A 105 1.99 -18.81 24.23
CA VAL A 105 1.83 -19.43 25.55
C VAL A 105 1.04 -20.74 25.42
N THR A 106 -0.15 -20.65 24.84
CA THR A 106 -1.07 -21.80 24.76
C THR A 106 -0.76 -22.74 23.60
N LYS A 107 0.07 -22.30 22.63
CA LYS A 107 0.36 -22.99 21.36
C LYS A 107 -0.88 -23.23 20.49
N GLN A 108 -1.98 -22.57 20.83
CA GLN A 108 -3.20 -22.65 20.03
C GLN A 108 -3.00 -21.92 18.70
N ARG A 109 -3.19 -22.64 17.60
CA ARG A 109 -3.16 -22.10 16.23
C ARG A 109 -4.58 -21.87 15.74
N THR A 110 -4.86 -20.68 15.25
CA THR A 110 -6.18 -20.27 14.76
C THR A 110 -6.05 -19.68 13.34
N LEU A 111 -7.03 -19.97 12.50
CA LEU A 111 -7.13 -19.31 11.18
C LEU A 111 -7.40 -17.82 11.39
N LEU A 112 -6.46 -16.98 10.95
CA LEU A 112 -6.59 -15.52 11.02
C LEU A 112 -7.40 -14.97 9.85
N TYR A 113 -7.10 -15.44 8.65
CA TYR A 113 -7.74 -14.97 7.41
C TYR A 113 -7.55 -15.99 6.28
N ASP A 114 -8.59 -16.17 5.46
CA ASP A 114 -8.53 -16.97 4.23
C ASP A 114 -8.86 -16.06 3.03
N ALA A 115 -7.83 -15.66 2.30
CA ALA A 115 -7.96 -14.76 1.15
C ALA A 115 -8.77 -15.37 0.00
N LYS A 116 -8.84 -16.71 -0.11
CA LYS A 116 -9.60 -17.40 -1.16
C LYS A 116 -11.08 -17.51 -0.84
N ALA A 117 -11.41 -17.61 0.45
CA ALA A 117 -12.80 -17.70 0.91
C ALA A 117 -13.51 -16.32 0.90
N GLN A 118 -12.74 -15.23 0.90
CA GLN A 118 -13.30 -13.88 0.92
C GLN A 118 -13.80 -13.44 -0.45
N LYS A 119 -14.94 -12.77 -0.47
CA LYS A 119 -15.44 -12.09 -1.67
C LYS A 119 -14.90 -10.66 -1.68
N PRO A 120 -14.27 -10.21 -2.78
CA PRO A 120 -13.87 -8.82 -2.90
C PRO A 120 -15.06 -7.87 -2.78
N THR A 121 -14.92 -6.83 -1.99
CA THR A 121 -15.87 -5.72 -1.98
C THR A 121 -15.46 -4.75 -3.10
N PRO A 122 -16.30 -4.53 -4.12
CA PRO A 122 -15.97 -3.59 -5.19
C PRO A 122 -15.86 -2.17 -4.61
N PRO A 123 -14.91 -1.36 -5.06
CA PRO A 123 -14.83 0.04 -4.67
C PRO A 123 -16.08 0.78 -5.13
N LEU A 124 -16.57 1.69 -4.30
CA LEU A 124 -17.62 2.63 -4.70
C LEU A 124 -16.97 3.75 -5.52
N VAL A 125 -17.37 3.86 -6.76
CA VAL A 125 -16.85 4.84 -7.71
C VAL A 125 -18.02 5.55 -8.37
N ARG A 126 -17.89 6.86 -8.61
CA ARG A 126 -18.89 7.59 -9.39
C ARG A 126 -18.94 7.05 -10.83
N PRO A 127 -20.09 7.09 -11.51
CA PRO A 127 -20.18 6.78 -12.93
C PRO A 127 -19.16 7.60 -13.73
N LEU A 128 -18.66 7.03 -14.83
CA LEU A 128 -17.60 7.64 -15.64
C LEU A 128 -17.96 9.03 -16.17
N GLU A 129 -19.22 9.20 -16.52
CA GLU A 129 -19.79 10.48 -17.01
C GLU A 129 -19.79 11.58 -15.95
N GLU A 130 -19.87 11.21 -14.68
CA GLU A 130 -19.85 12.15 -13.54
C GLU A 130 -18.43 12.49 -13.06
N GLN A 131 -17.42 11.78 -13.58
CA GLN A 131 -16.03 12.00 -13.20
C GLN A 131 -15.45 13.19 -13.95
N SER A 132 -14.58 13.95 -13.25
CA SER A 132 -13.81 15.02 -13.90
C SER A 132 -12.73 14.44 -14.82
N GLU A 133 -12.27 15.24 -15.79
CA GLU A 133 -11.27 14.81 -16.78
C GLU A 133 -9.95 14.31 -16.18
N ARG A 134 -9.66 14.69 -14.92
CA ARG A 134 -8.43 14.34 -14.20
C ARG A 134 -8.60 13.18 -13.23
N GLU A 135 -9.80 12.63 -13.09
CA GLU A 135 -9.98 11.41 -12.30
C GLU A 135 -9.39 10.22 -13.05
N SER A 136 -8.62 9.39 -12.36
CA SER A 136 -7.76 8.39 -12.98
C SER A 136 -8.52 7.41 -13.89
N GLN A 137 -9.72 6.99 -13.50
CA GLN A 137 -10.51 6.08 -14.32
C GLN A 137 -10.89 6.71 -15.68
N LYS A 138 -11.28 7.99 -15.70
CA LYS A 138 -11.62 8.72 -16.92
C LYS A 138 -10.37 9.06 -17.73
N LEU A 139 -9.35 9.60 -17.08
CA LEU A 139 -8.10 9.99 -17.71
C LEU A 139 -7.41 8.82 -18.43
N TRP A 140 -7.39 7.64 -17.80
CA TRP A 140 -6.71 6.45 -18.33
C TRP A 140 -7.64 5.52 -19.11
N TYR A 141 -8.90 5.90 -19.34
CA TYR A 141 -9.92 5.02 -19.94
C TYR A 141 -9.46 4.42 -21.26
N ASN A 142 -9.02 5.23 -22.21
CA ASN A 142 -8.59 4.75 -23.53
C ASN A 142 -7.37 3.82 -23.43
N THR A 143 -6.39 4.15 -22.60
CA THR A 143 -5.22 3.31 -22.36
C THR A 143 -5.66 1.94 -21.80
N VAL A 144 -6.57 1.93 -20.82
CA VAL A 144 -7.09 0.68 -20.24
C VAL A 144 -7.84 -0.16 -21.28
N GLN A 145 -8.70 0.47 -22.12
CA GLN A 145 -9.39 -0.24 -23.20
C GLN A 145 -8.43 -0.85 -24.22
N ALA A 146 -7.38 -0.13 -24.59
CA ALA A 146 -6.33 -0.64 -25.48
C ALA A 146 -5.57 -1.83 -24.86
N VAL A 147 -5.23 -1.77 -23.57
CA VAL A 147 -4.60 -2.89 -22.86
C VAL A 147 -5.52 -4.12 -22.81
N ILE A 148 -6.82 -3.95 -22.52
CA ILE A 148 -7.81 -5.04 -22.53
C ILE A 148 -7.92 -5.68 -23.92
N ALA A 149 -7.91 -4.86 -24.98
CA ALA A 149 -7.92 -5.31 -26.36
C ALA A 149 -6.58 -5.93 -26.82
N ARG A 150 -5.53 -5.90 -25.99
CA ARG A 150 -4.14 -6.30 -26.32
C ARG A 150 -3.53 -5.50 -27.47
N ASP A 151 -4.01 -4.30 -27.70
CA ASP A 151 -3.47 -3.34 -28.65
C ASP A 151 -2.38 -2.53 -27.97
N HIS A 152 -1.15 -3.04 -28.04
CA HIS A 152 0.00 -2.47 -27.34
C HIS A 152 0.46 -1.13 -27.96
N GLU A 153 0.30 -0.97 -29.26
CA GLU A 153 0.64 0.27 -29.97
C GLU A 153 -0.29 1.39 -29.51
N ARG A 154 -1.60 1.21 -29.62
CA ARG A 154 -2.57 2.16 -29.14
C ARG A 154 -2.44 2.45 -27.64
N ALA A 155 -2.19 1.42 -26.82
CA ALA A 155 -1.98 1.62 -25.37
C ALA A 155 -0.78 2.55 -25.09
N THR A 156 0.30 2.40 -25.87
CA THR A 156 1.48 3.24 -25.75
C THR A 156 1.20 4.67 -26.21
N ASP A 157 0.48 4.86 -27.31
CA ASP A 157 0.14 6.17 -27.85
C ASP A 157 -0.77 6.95 -26.88
N GLU A 158 -1.83 6.32 -26.39
CA GLU A 158 -2.75 6.94 -25.42
C GLU A 158 -2.03 7.32 -24.11
N LYS A 159 -1.14 6.44 -23.61
CA LYS A 159 -0.30 6.75 -22.44
C LYS A 159 0.62 7.93 -22.73
N THR A 160 1.29 7.93 -23.87
CA THR A 160 2.22 9.00 -24.27
C THR A 160 1.52 10.34 -24.40
N ALA A 161 0.29 10.36 -24.94
CA ALA A 161 -0.52 11.57 -25.02
C ALA A 161 -0.79 12.18 -23.61
N ILE A 162 -1.15 11.33 -22.63
CA ILE A 162 -1.37 11.78 -21.24
C ILE A 162 -0.07 12.33 -20.63
N GLU A 163 1.05 11.63 -20.81
CA GLU A 163 2.36 12.07 -20.29
C GLU A 163 2.81 13.41 -20.89
N ASN A 164 2.63 13.58 -22.21
CA ASN A 164 3.00 14.82 -22.89
C ASN A 164 2.13 16.00 -22.40
N MET A 165 0.82 15.80 -22.28
CA MET A 165 -0.08 16.79 -21.71
C MET A 165 0.38 17.22 -20.31
N GLN A 166 0.76 16.27 -19.43
CA GLN A 166 1.25 16.58 -18.09
C GLN A 166 2.59 17.34 -18.12
N ARG A 167 3.50 16.99 -19.06
CA ARG A 167 4.79 17.68 -19.24
C ARG A 167 4.59 19.12 -19.72
N GLU A 168 3.70 19.35 -20.69
CA GLU A 168 3.37 20.66 -21.21
C GLU A 168 2.77 21.55 -20.13
N GLU A 169 1.85 21.03 -19.32
CA GLU A 169 1.29 21.78 -18.19
C GLU A 169 2.32 22.11 -17.11
N ALA A 170 3.24 21.17 -16.84
CA ALA A 170 4.32 21.41 -15.89
C ALA A 170 5.28 22.50 -16.41
N ALA A 171 5.62 22.45 -17.71
CA ALA A 171 6.46 23.46 -18.34
C ALA A 171 5.78 24.85 -18.32
N LYS A 172 4.47 24.91 -18.59
CA LYS A 172 3.71 26.16 -18.52
C LYS A 172 3.69 26.72 -17.09
N ARG A 173 3.41 25.91 -16.07
CA ARG A 173 3.47 26.36 -14.66
C ARG A 173 4.85 26.90 -14.31
N ALA A 174 5.91 26.21 -14.72
CA ALA A 174 7.27 26.66 -14.48
C ALA A 174 7.56 28.01 -15.14
N ALA A 175 7.10 28.21 -16.38
CA ALA A 175 7.25 29.49 -17.10
C ALA A 175 6.47 30.64 -16.44
N ASP A 176 5.29 30.33 -15.90
CA ASP A 176 4.41 31.29 -15.23
C ASP A 176 4.82 31.53 -13.75
N GLY A 177 5.84 30.81 -13.24
CA GLY A 177 6.27 30.88 -11.83
C GLY A 177 5.20 30.38 -10.85
N VAL A 178 4.34 29.44 -11.28
CA VAL A 178 3.23 28.91 -10.48
C VAL A 178 3.56 27.52 -9.98
N ASP A 179 3.56 27.33 -8.68
CA ASP A 179 3.74 26.01 -8.06
C ASP A 179 2.51 25.12 -8.24
N PHE A 180 2.77 23.82 -8.43
CA PHE A 180 1.70 22.83 -8.46
C PHE A 180 1.03 22.72 -7.09
N LYS A 181 -0.29 22.88 -7.04
CA LYS A 181 -1.09 22.67 -5.82
C LYS A 181 -1.86 21.36 -5.93
N PRO A 182 -1.48 20.33 -5.15
CA PRO A 182 -2.22 19.09 -5.10
C PRO A 182 -3.65 19.32 -4.58
N ARG A 183 -4.62 18.59 -5.15
CA ARG A 183 -6.02 18.70 -4.74
C ARG A 183 -6.30 18.00 -3.41
N TYR A 184 -5.73 16.81 -3.24
CA TYR A 184 -6.05 15.92 -2.13
C TYR A 184 -4.98 15.87 -1.05
N PHE A 185 -3.80 16.41 -1.31
CA PHE A 185 -2.66 16.36 -0.42
C PHE A 185 -2.13 17.75 -0.12
N ARG A 186 -1.60 17.92 1.07
CA ARG A 186 -0.84 19.11 1.48
C ARG A 186 0.51 18.70 2.01
N ALA A 187 1.51 19.55 1.81
CA ALA A 187 2.83 19.35 2.39
C ALA A 187 2.74 19.39 3.92
N VAL A 188 3.45 18.48 4.56
CA VAL A 188 3.70 18.53 5.99
C VAL A 188 4.90 19.43 6.19
N ASN A 189 4.70 20.59 6.82
CA ASN A 189 5.83 21.37 7.30
C ASN A 189 6.47 20.58 8.43
N VAL A 190 7.61 19.98 8.14
CA VAL A 190 8.43 19.33 9.15
C VAL A 190 8.78 20.41 10.18
N ARG A 191 8.23 20.30 11.39
CA ARG A 191 8.62 21.18 12.48
C ARG A 191 10.09 20.93 12.80
N PRO A 192 10.91 21.99 13.05
CA PRO A 192 12.27 21.78 13.52
C PRO A 192 12.21 21.11 14.92
N GLY A 193 12.65 19.90 14.98
CA GLY A 193 12.65 19.01 16.15
C GLY A 193 12.84 17.59 15.67
N ALA A 194 13.32 16.70 16.51
CA ALA A 194 13.42 15.30 16.13
C ALA A 194 12.01 14.82 15.73
N PRO A 195 11.83 14.31 14.49
CA PRO A 195 10.54 13.81 14.05
C PRO A 195 10.15 12.62 14.92
N GLU A 196 8.85 12.42 15.15
CA GLU A 196 8.36 11.19 15.75
C GLU A 196 8.54 10.05 14.75
N GLU A 197 8.91 8.89 15.26
CA GLU A 197 9.19 7.70 14.48
C GLU A 197 8.00 7.38 13.55
N GLY A 198 8.23 7.43 12.24
CA GLY A 198 7.21 7.22 11.21
C GLY A 198 6.62 8.49 10.57
N GLU A 199 6.66 9.65 11.22
CA GLU A 199 6.24 10.94 10.63
C GLU A 199 7.35 11.58 9.78
N GLU A 200 8.58 11.18 10.00
CA GLU A 200 9.82 11.70 9.37
C GLU A 200 9.86 11.56 7.86
N LYS A 201 9.00 10.70 7.31
CA LYS A 201 9.06 10.29 5.91
C LYS A 201 7.85 10.73 5.10
N LEU A 202 6.88 11.40 5.71
CA LEU A 202 5.70 11.86 5.00
C LEU A 202 5.88 13.31 4.58
N ASP A 203 6.31 13.52 3.34
CA ASP A 203 6.33 14.86 2.73
C ASP A 203 4.92 15.43 2.52
N TRP A 204 3.91 14.55 2.44
CA TRP A 204 2.54 14.89 2.09
C TRP A 204 1.52 14.15 2.93
N ILE A 205 0.49 14.84 3.41
CA ILE A 205 -0.65 14.25 4.12
C ILE A 205 -1.96 14.60 3.41
N LEU A 206 -2.99 13.76 3.66
CA LEU A 206 -4.31 13.97 3.09
C LEU A 206 -4.91 15.30 3.61
N ASN A 207 -5.43 16.11 2.69
CA ASN A 207 -6.18 17.31 3.04
C ASN A 207 -7.58 16.91 3.50
N ARG A 208 -7.88 17.08 4.79
CA ARG A 208 -9.15 16.64 5.42
C ARG A 208 -10.26 17.70 5.37
N GLU A 209 -9.95 18.87 4.84
CA GLU A 209 -10.89 20.00 4.78
C GLU A 209 -11.70 20.04 3.48
N MET A 210 -11.91 18.87 2.85
CA MET A 210 -12.76 18.76 1.64
C MET A 210 -14.04 18.00 1.95
#